data_1980d6a255c30c14101de1ae564fa8d1
#
_entry.id   1980d6a255c30c14101de1ae564fa8d1
#
_cell.length_a   1.000
_cell.length_b   1.000
_cell.length_c   1.000
_cell.angle_alpha   90.00
_cell.angle_beta   90.00
_cell.angle_gamma   90.00
#
_symmetry.space_group_name_H-M   'P 1'
#
loop_
_entity.id
_entity.type
_entity.pdbx_description
1 polymer ?
#
loop_
_entity_poly.entity_id
_entity_poly.type
_entity_poly.pdbx_seq_one_letter_code
_entity_poly.pdbx_strand_id
1 'polypeptide(L)'
;MQNKESEKIIREMLPYLNNQQLIQLKSILKDLITSSNNVKEGSSDDNNKILLEKYFAAKRAEGCSEKSLKYYKATLTKALSTIDKNAEEIITDELRNYLTNYQRLHSSSKVTIDNIRRILSSFFNWLEDEDYIVKSPVRRIHKVKVSTTVKETYSDEELEKLRDSCTQIRDLAMIDFLASTGIRVGELVLLNRNDINFQERECVVFGKGNKERIAYFDARAKLHLQKYLDTRNDNNPALFVSLYGKNTRLTIGGVESRLKKLGKKIGIKRVYPHKFRRTLATTAIDKGMPIEQLQQLLGHKKIDTTLHYAMVKQQNVKLAHRKYIG
;
A
#
# COMPACT_ATOMS: atom_id res chain seq x y z
N MET A 1 11.52 42.27 -10.99
CA MET A 1 12.72 42.06 -11.85
C MET A 1 13.83 41.32 -11.12
N GLN A 2 14.25 41.74 -9.94
CA GLN A 2 15.35 41.14 -9.17
C GLN A 2 15.21 39.64 -8.84
N ASN A 3 13.99 39.13 -8.59
CA ASN A 3 13.77 37.72 -8.27
C ASN A 3 14.05 36.77 -9.47
N LYS A 4 13.78 37.20 -10.70
CA LYS A 4 14.08 36.42 -11.93
C LYS A 4 15.57 36.35 -12.25
N GLU A 5 16.32 37.41 -11.92
CA GLU A 5 17.75 37.42 -12.11
C GLU A 5 18.48 36.53 -11.13
N SER A 6 18.02 36.50 -9.85
CA SER A 6 18.58 35.61 -8.83
C SER A 6 18.31 34.14 -9.16
N GLU A 7 17.12 33.81 -9.64
CA GLU A 7 16.78 32.45 -10.09
C GLU A 7 17.64 32.03 -11.28
N LYS A 8 17.97 32.95 -12.21
CA LYS A 8 18.85 32.69 -13.34
C LYS A 8 20.28 32.38 -12.86
N ILE A 9 20.81 33.20 -11.94
CA ILE A 9 22.15 32.99 -11.38
C ILE A 9 22.22 31.63 -10.67
N ILE A 10 21.23 31.29 -9.87
CA ILE A 10 21.15 30.00 -9.18
C ILE A 10 21.21 28.85 -10.19
N ARG A 11 20.38 28.88 -11.25
CA ARG A 11 20.37 27.84 -12.28
C ARG A 11 21.67 27.67 -13.02
N GLU A 12 22.34 28.78 -13.38
CA GLU A 12 23.63 28.74 -14.06
C GLU A 12 24.75 28.19 -13.17
N MET A 13 24.67 28.43 -11.86
CA MET A 13 25.69 27.99 -10.90
C MET A 13 25.44 26.55 -10.36
N LEU A 14 24.25 26.00 -10.46
CA LEU A 14 23.89 24.67 -9.99
C LEU A 14 24.85 23.53 -10.37
N PRO A 15 25.38 23.45 -11.64
CA PRO A 15 26.30 22.39 -12.03
C PRO A 15 27.65 22.42 -11.30
N TYR A 16 28.03 23.57 -10.73
CA TYR A 16 29.33 23.82 -10.12
C TYR A 16 29.31 23.83 -8.59
N LEU A 17 28.13 23.76 -7.96
CA LEU A 17 27.95 23.89 -6.52
C LEU A 17 27.63 22.54 -5.86
N ASN A 18 27.98 22.43 -4.57
CA ASN A 18 27.37 21.43 -3.69
C ASN A 18 26.20 22.05 -2.87
N ASN A 19 25.45 21.22 -2.12
CA ASN A 19 24.30 21.72 -1.36
C ASN A 19 24.65 22.85 -0.38
N GLN A 20 25.78 22.78 0.31
CA GLN A 20 26.21 23.84 1.24
C GLN A 20 26.53 25.15 0.52
N GLN A 21 27.21 25.06 -0.59
CA GLN A 21 27.57 26.23 -1.42
C GLN A 21 26.32 26.85 -2.05
N LEU A 22 25.32 26.03 -2.45
CA LEU A 22 24.04 26.53 -2.94
C LEU A 22 23.27 27.28 -1.86
N ILE A 23 23.24 26.76 -0.63
CA ILE A 23 22.62 27.43 0.53
C ILE A 23 23.30 28.78 0.79
N GLN A 24 24.65 28.81 0.78
CA GLN A 24 25.38 30.06 0.94
C GLN A 24 25.10 31.06 -0.18
N LEU A 25 25.07 30.61 -1.44
CA LEU A 25 24.71 31.46 -2.58
C LEU A 25 23.31 32.05 -2.44
N LYS A 26 22.32 31.19 -2.10
CA LYS A 26 20.94 31.61 -1.86
C LYS A 26 20.85 32.62 -0.71
N SER A 27 21.59 32.44 0.38
CA SER A 27 21.67 33.40 1.48
C SER A 27 22.25 34.75 1.02
N ILE A 28 23.39 34.77 0.34
CA ILE A 28 24.03 35.98 -0.16
C ILE A 28 23.08 36.73 -1.11
N LEU A 29 22.45 36.03 -2.05
CA LEU A 29 21.50 36.65 -2.99
C LEU A 29 20.26 37.20 -2.26
N LYS A 30 19.77 36.50 -1.22
CA LYS A 30 18.68 36.97 -0.38
C LYS A 30 19.07 38.24 0.39
N ASP A 31 20.26 38.27 0.98
CA ASP A 31 20.76 39.45 1.73
C ASP A 31 20.91 40.68 0.82
N LEU A 32 21.38 40.48 -0.42
CA LEU A 32 21.48 41.53 -1.44
C LEU A 32 20.09 42.09 -1.84
N ILE A 33 19.07 41.21 -1.87
CA ILE A 33 17.70 41.61 -2.20
C ILE A 33 16.99 42.24 -1.00
N THR A 34 17.23 41.71 0.24
CA THR A 34 16.58 42.18 1.48
C THR A 34 17.19 43.47 1.99
N SER A 35 18.40 43.82 1.64
CA SER A 35 18.96 45.18 1.89
C SER A 35 18.09 46.28 1.24
N SER A 36 17.16 45.89 0.35
CA SER A 36 16.21 46.77 -0.32
C SER A 36 14.77 46.68 0.18
N ASN A 37 14.41 45.66 1.01
CA ASN A 37 13.03 45.49 1.50
C ASN A 37 13.01 44.69 2.81
N ASN A 38 12.49 45.26 3.90
CA ASN A 38 12.21 44.60 5.19
C ASN A 38 11.15 43.47 5.03
N VAL A 39 11.58 42.23 4.81
CA VAL A 39 10.71 41.07 4.82
C VAL A 39 11.14 40.13 5.97
N LYS A 40 10.21 39.83 6.87
CA LYS A 40 10.38 38.90 8.00
C LYS A 40 10.76 37.50 7.51
N GLU A 41 11.79 36.90 8.10
CA GLU A 41 12.17 35.50 7.91
C GLU A 41 11.00 34.58 8.33
N GLY A 42 10.55 33.77 7.40
CA GLY A 42 9.64 32.65 7.68
C GLY A 42 10.38 31.58 8.48
N SER A 43 9.71 30.94 9.47
CA SER A 43 10.30 29.84 10.24
C SER A 43 10.62 28.65 9.30
N SER A 44 11.58 27.79 9.70
CA SER A 44 11.92 26.55 8.96
C SER A 44 10.68 25.67 8.69
N ASP A 45 9.70 25.72 9.61
CA ASP A 45 8.43 25.00 9.50
C ASP A 45 7.55 25.55 8.37
N ASP A 46 7.56 26.85 8.11
CA ASP A 46 6.78 27.45 7.04
C ASP A 46 7.36 27.16 5.65
N ASN A 47 8.69 27.15 5.50
CA ASN A 47 9.34 26.76 4.24
C ASN A 47 9.07 25.27 3.92
N ASN A 48 9.22 24.39 4.89
CA ASN A 48 8.92 22.98 4.72
C ASN A 48 7.45 22.72 4.32
N LYS A 49 6.49 23.46 4.88
CA LYS A 49 5.08 23.38 4.48
C LYS A 49 4.88 23.74 3.01
N ILE A 50 5.47 24.85 2.57
CA ILE A 50 5.40 25.31 1.17
C ILE A 50 5.97 24.24 0.22
N LEU A 51 7.14 23.68 0.53
CA LEU A 51 7.76 22.63 -0.29
C LEU A 51 6.91 21.36 -0.33
N LEU A 52 6.32 20.95 0.79
CA LEU A 52 5.41 19.81 0.84
C LEU A 52 4.14 20.04 0.00
N GLU A 53 3.55 21.24 0.04
CA GLU A 53 2.36 21.57 -0.77
C GLU A 53 2.68 21.48 -2.27
N LYS A 54 3.79 22.04 -2.71
CA LYS A 54 4.26 21.96 -4.11
C LYS A 54 4.51 20.51 -4.52
N TYR A 55 5.22 19.73 -3.69
CA TYR A 55 5.45 18.32 -3.94
C TYR A 55 4.15 17.52 -4.09
N PHE A 56 3.17 17.76 -3.20
CA PHE A 56 1.89 17.03 -3.31
C PHE A 56 1.07 17.49 -4.52
N ALA A 57 1.17 18.73 -4.94
CA ALA A 57 0.56 19.20 -6.19
C ALA A 57 1.16 18.48 -7.40
N ALA A 58 2.50 18.39 -7.47
CA ALA A 58 3.19 17.63 -8.51
C ALA A 58 2.78 16.16 -8.53
N LYS A 59 2.75 15.50 -7.35
CA LYS A 59 2.35 14.09 -7.25
C LYS A 59 0.88 13.83 -7.60
N ARG A 60 -0.01 14.79 -7.40
CA ARG A 60 -1.40 14.71 -7.91
C ARG A 60 -1.43 14.77 -9.44
N ALA A 61 -0.69 15.70 -10.03
CA ALA A 61 -0.58 15.82 -11.50
C ALA A 61 -0.02 14.53 -12.12
N GLU A 62 0.89 13.82 -11.44
CA GLU A 62 1.41 12.50 -11.84
C GLU A 62 0.39 11.36 -11.65
N GLY A 63 -0.81 11.62 -11.14
CA GLY A 63 -1.86 10.60 -10.93
C GLY A 63 -1.70 9.77 -9.66
N CYS A 64 -0.97 10.27 -8.66
CA CYS A 64 -0.86 9.60 -7.36
C CYS A 64 -2.21 9.62 -6.62
N SER A 65 -2.63 8.47 -6.06
CA SER A 65 -3.92 8.39 -5.36
C SER A 65 -3.92 9.18 -4.05
N GLU A 66 -5.07 9.79 -3.70
CA GLU A 66 -5.22 10.55 -2.44
C GLU A 66 -4.86 9.73 -1.19
N LYS A 67 -5.15 8.41 -1.20
CA LYS A 67 -4.74 7.51 -0.12
C LYS A 67 -3.21 7.44 0.02
N SER A 68 -2.49 7.38 -1.09
CA SER A 68 -1.01 7.37 -1.10
C SER A 68 -0.47 8.72 -0.65
N LEU A 69 -1.05 9.82 -1.15
CA LEU A 69 -0.65 11.18 -0.78
C LEU A 69 -0.83 11.44 0.72
N LYS A 70 -1.95 10.98 1.30
CA LYS A 70 -2.20 11.07 2.76
C LYS A 70 -1.12 10.34 3.56
N TYR A 71 -0.71 9.15 3.11
CA TYR A 71 0.35 8.38 3.75
C TYR A 71 1.72 9.06 3.60
N TYR A 72 2.04 9.59 2.41
CA TYR A 72 3.27 10.35 2.17
C TYR A 72 3.31 11.60 3.04
N LYS A 73 2.20 12.36 3.09
CA LYS A 73 2.09 13.57 3.93
C LYS A 73 2.41 13.26 5.39
N ALA A 74 1.73 12.29 5.99
CA ALA A 74 1.96 11.91 7.37
C ALA A 74 3.42 11.50 7.64
N THR A 75 4.04 10.75 6.70
CA THR A 75 5.42 10.29 6.82
C THR A 75 6.42 11.43 6.71
N LEU A 76 6.27 12.31 5.70
CA LEU A 76 7.17 13.44 5.47
C LEU A 76 7.05 14.49 6.57
N THR A 77 5.83 14.88 6.94
CA THR A 77 5.62 15.83 8.05
C THR A 77 6.28 15.33 9.33
N LYS A 78 6.11 14.03 9.67
CA LYS A 78 6.74 13.45 10.86
C LYS A 78 8.27 13.45 10.76
N ALA A 79 8.84 13.18 9.58
CA ALA A 79 10.29 13.16 9.40
C ALA A 79 10.87 14.58 9.54
N LEU A 80 10.31 15.56 8.85
CA LEU A 80 10.78 16.94 8.86
C LEU A 80 10.65 17.56 10.25
N SER A 81 9.52 17.35 10.93
CA SER A 81 9.35 17.85 12.32
C SER A 81 10.26 17.17 13.33
N THR A 82 10.69 15.92 13.09
CA THR A 82 11.62 15.21 14.00
C THR A 82 13.07 15.65 13.78
N ILE A 83 13.46 15.95 12.53
CA ILE A 83 14.81 16.43 12.19
C ILE A 83 14.95 17.91 12.55
N ASP A 84 13.84 18.66 12.52
CA ASP A 84 13.73 20.09 12.88
C ASP A 84 14.71 20.99 12.12
N LYS A 85 14.72 20.81 10.79
CA LYS A 85 15.53 21.60 9.84
C LYS A 85 14.77 21.89 8.57
N ASN A 86 15.21 22.91 7.82
CA ASN A 86 14.78 23.09 6.44
C ASN A 86 15.15 21.88 5.60
N ALA A 87 14.21 21.40 4.77
CA ALA A 87 14.43 20.24 3.92
C ALA A 87 15.66 20.38 3.01
N GLU A 88 15.94 21.59 2.56
CA GLU A 88 17.10 21.91 1.72
C GLU A 88 18.45 21.72 2.44
N GLU A 89 18.48 21.82 3.77
CA GLU A 89 19.67 21.73 4.62
C GLU A 89 19.93 20.33 5.16
N ILE A 90 18.96 19.42 5.02
CA ILE A 90 19.07 18.06 5.57
C ILE A 90 20.15 17.25 4.85
N ILE A 91 21.07 16.69 5.63
CA ILE A 91 22.16 15.85 5.13
C ILE A 91 21.89 14.36 5.29
N THR A 92 22.67 13.54 4.58
CA THR A 92 22.51 12.06 4.57
C THR A 92 22.53 11.44 5.96
N ASP A 93 23.40 11.91 6.86
CA ASP A 93 23.58 11.31 8.19
C ASP A 93 22.39 11.61 9.12
N GLU A 94 21.74 12.75 8.98
CA GLU A 94 20.52 13.08 9.72
C GLU A 94 19.37 12.16 9.31
N LEU A 95 19.24 11.86 8.03
CA LEU A 95 18.24 10.89 7.55
C LEU A 95 18.54 9.46 8.01
N ARG A 96 19.82 9.04 8.05
CA ARG A 96 20.23 7.75 8.61
C ARG A 96 19.87 7.65 10.08
N ASN A 97 20.20 8.69 10.86
CA ASN A 97 19.88 8.77 12.29
C ASN A 97 18.37 8.75 12.52
N TYR A 98 17.60 9.49 11.73
CA TYR A 98 16.14 9.48 11.79
C TYR A 98 15.59 8.06 11.55
N LEU A 99 16.00 7.37 10.50
CA LEU A 99 15.53 6.02 10.18
C LEU A 99 15.89 5.01 11.27
N THR A 100 17.11 5.08 11.80
CA THR A 100 17.59 4.21 12.88
C THR A 100 16.82 4.45 14.18
N ASN A 101 16.64 5.71 14.57
CA ASN A 101 15.91 6.08 15.77
C ASN A 101 14.41 5.73 15.64
N TYR A 102 13.82 5.96 14.48
CA TYR A 102 12.44 5.57 14.19
C TYR A 102 12.24 4.07 14.36
N GLN A 103 13.16 3.25 13.83
CA GLN A 103 13.11 1.80 13.99
C GLN A 103 13.16 1.38 15.45
N ARG A 104 14.09 1.95 16.22
CA ARG A 104 14.27 1.64 17.63
C ARG A 104 13.07 2.05 18.49
N LEU A 105 12.59 3.29 18.35
CA LEU A 105 11.50 3.85 19.16
C LEU A 105 10.14 3.17 18.88
N HIS A 106 9.89 2.79 17.63
CA HIS A 106 8.61 2.21 17.26
C HIS A 106 8.65 0.69 17.03
N SER A 107 9.77 0.04 17.34
CA SER A 107 10.00 -1.40 17.07
C SER A 107 9.56 -1.77 15.64
N SER A 108 9.82 -0.88 14.68
CA SER A 108 9.31 -0.99 13.31
C SER A 108 10.05 -2.05 12.51
N SER A 109 9.31 -2.75 11.65
CA SER A 109 9.91 -3.76 10.76
C SER A 109 10.85 -3.11 9.73
N LYS A 110 11.84 -3.87 9.26
CA LYS A 110 12.73 -3.44 8.15
C LYS A 110 11.95 -3.01 6.91
N VAL A 111 10.81 -3.65 6.63
CA VAL A 111 9.90 -3.27 5.52
C VAL A 111 9.33 -1.87 5.74
N THR A 112 8.92 -1.55 6.96
CA THR A 112 8.41 -0.21 7.30
C THR A 112 9.48 0.85 7.10
N ILE A 113 10.71 0.59 7.54
CA ILE A 113 11.84 1.50 7.37
C ILE A 113 12.17 1.71 5.88
N ASP A 114 12.18 0.65 5.06
CA ASP A 114 12.38 0.80 3.61
C ASP A 114 11.24 1.58 2.94
N ASN A 115 10.01 1.45 3.39
CA ASN A 115 8.90 2.26 2.89
C ASN A 115 9.08 3.75 3.24
N ILE A 116 9.49 4.07 4.49
CA ILE A 116 9.79 5.46 4.89
C ILE A 116 10.94 6.00 4.02
N ARG A 117 12.04 5.24 3.89
CA ARG A 117 13.17 5.60 3.01
C ARG A 117 12.73 5.91 1.58
N ARG A 118 11.83 5.10 1.00
CA ARG A 118 11.31 5.30 -0.36
C ARG A 118 10.48 6.58 -0.48
N ILE A 119 9.71 6.93 0.54
CA ILE A 119 8.94 8.17 0.55
C ILE A 119 9.89 9.38 0.66
N LEU A 120 10.88 9.32 1.57
CA LEU A 120 11.94 10.33 1.66
C LEU A 120 12.68 10.46 0.33
N SER A 121 13.07 9.34 -0.31
CA SER A 121 13.72 9.36 -1.62
C SER A 121 12.86 10.03 -2.68
N SER A 122 11.55 9.78 -2.70
CA SER A 122 10.63 10.42 -3.65
C SER A 122 10.58 11.94 -3.45
N PHE A 123 10.58 12.42 -2.21
CA PHE A 123 10.53 13.84 -1.90
C PHE A 123 11.86 14.54 -2.21
N PHE A 124 12.98 14.00 -1.74
CA PHE A 124 14.30 14.62 -1.95
C PHE A 124 14.78 14.54 -3.40
N ASN A 125 14.37 13.51 -4.16
CA ASN A 125 14.64 13.47 -5.59
C ASN A 125 13.81 14.54 -6.33
N TRP A 126 12.55 14.75 -5.92
CA TRP A 126 11.75 15.84 -6.46
C TRP A 126 12.38 17.21 -6.14
N LEU A 127 12.94 17.42 -4.93
CA LEU A 127 13.69 18.65 -4.63
C LEU A 127 14.93 18.82 -5.50
N GLU A 128 15.63 17.73 -5.86
CA GLU A 128 16.75 17.73 -6.80
C GLU A 128 16.27 18.04 -8.23
N ASP A 129 15.18 17.39 -8.67
CA ASP A 129 14.61 17.58 -10.02
C ASP A 129 14.05 19.01 -10.24
N GLU A 130 13.59 19.68 -9.18
CA GLU A 130 13.07 21.07 -9.20
C GLU A 130 14.11 22.12 -8.78
N ASP A 131 15.40 21.75 -8.75
CA ASP A 131 16.53 22.63 -8.43
C ASP A 131 16.50 23.30 -7.04
N TYR A 132 15.72 22.74 -6.08
CA TYR A 132 15.78 23.20 -4.69
C TYR A 132 17.07 22.81 -3.99
N ILE A 133 17.62 21.64 -4.35
CA ILE A 133 18.89 21.10 -3.87
C ILE A 133 19.71 20.57 -5.05
N VAL A 134 21.04 20.61 -4.93
CA VAL A 134 21.95 20.10 -5.97
C VAL A 134 21.95 18.58 -6.03
N LYS A 135 21.80 17.91 -4.87
CA LYS A 135 21.87 16.45 -4.78
C LYS A 135 21.07 15.91 -3.61
N SER A 136 20.21 14.93 -3.91
CA SER A 136 19.38 14.25 -2.92
C SER A 136 20.21 13.56 -1.82
N PRO A 137 20.01 13.91 -0.54
CA PRO A 137 20.74 13.29 0.57
C PRO A 137 20.35 11.82 0.78
N VAL A 138 19.22 11.36 0.24
CA VAL A 138 18.77 9.95 0.33
C VAL A 138 19.52 9.05 -0.65
N ARG A 139 20.18 9.59 -1.67
CA ARG A 139 20.84 8.82 -2.73
C ARG A 139 21.85 7.79 -2.21
N ARG A 140 22.53 8.12 -1.09
CA ARG A 140 23.49 7.22 -0.42
C ARG A 140 22.87 6.28 0.61
N ILE A 141 21.54 6.29 0.76
CA ILE A 141 20.81 5.39 1.66
C ILE A 141 20.20 4.26 0.84
N HIS A 142 20.89 3.12 0.80
CA HIS A 142 20.48 1.98 0.00
C HIS A 142 19.25 1.28 0.58
N LYS A 143 18.61 0.46 -0.27
CA LYS A 143 17.47 -0.39 0.10
C LYS A 143 17.83 -1.27 1.30
N VAL A 144 16.94 -1.29 2.29
CA VAL A 144 17.10 -2.17 3.46
C VAL A 144 16.91 -3.63 3.02
N LYS A 145 17.91 -4.47 3.25
CA LYS A 145 17.81 -5.90 2.98
C LYS A 145 16.80 -6.55 3.92
N VAL A 146 15.74 -7.09 3.36
CA VAL A 146 14.69 -7.80 4.08
C VAL A 146 14.77 -9.27 3.68
N SER A 147 14.85 -10.16 4.66
CA SER A 147 14.72 -11.60 4.40
C SER A 147 13.29 -11.90 3.93
N THR A 148 13.17 -12.64 2.84
CA THR A 148 11.89 -13.16 2.36
C THR A 148 11.45 -14.27 3.29
N THR A 149 10.47 -14.01 4.13
CA THR A 149 9.82 -15.04 4.95
C THR A 149 8.60 -15.57 4.23
N VAL A 150 8.46 -16.91 4.20
CA VAL A 150 7.22 -17.55 3.75
C VAL A 150 6.11 -17.12 4.70
N LYS A 151 5.11 -16.46 4.15
CA LYS A 151 3.98 -15.99 4.96
C LYS A 151 2.97 -17.12 5.07
N GLU A 152 2.46 -17.34 6.29
CA GLU A 152 1.48 -18.37 6.62
C GLU A 152 0.19 -18.29 5.76
N THR A 153 -0.30 -19.46 5.39
CA THR A 153 -1.61 -19.70 4.79
C THR A 153 -2.55 -20.34 5.82
N TYR A 154 -3.83 -20.48 5.50
CA TYR A 154 -4.70 -21.34 6.29
C TYR A 154 -4.50 -22.79 5.87
N SER A 155 -4.56 -23.72 6.84
CA SER A 155 -4.81 -25.13 6.53
C SER A 155 -6.30 -25.35 6.21
N ASP A 156 -6.62 -26.53 5.65
CA ASP A 156 -8.00 -26.89 5.35
C ASP A 156 -8.83 -26.97 6.64
N GLU A 157 -8.27 -27.50 7.72
CA GLU A 157 -8.91 -27.58 9.03
C GLU A 157 -9.13 -26.19 9.67
N GLU A 158 -8.18 -25.27 9.48
CA GLU A 158 -8.36 -23.90 9.95
C GLU A 158 -9.50 -23.19 9.21
N LEU A 159 -9.67 -23.44 7.92
CA LEU A 159 -10.79 -22.89 7.14
C LEU A 159 -12.13 -23.48 7.59
N GLU A 160 -12.20 -24.81 7.83
CA GLU A 160 -13.43 -25.44 8.35
C GLU A 160 -13.78 -24.90 9.75
N LYS A 161 -12.82 -24.81 10.67
CA LYS A 161 -13.04 -24.21 12.00
C LYS A 161 -13.54 -22.77 11.91
N LEU A 162 -13.06 -21.98 10.94
CA LEU A 162 -13.54 -20.62 10.70
C LEU A 162 -15.00 -20.63 10.25
N ARG A 163 -15.39 -21.55 9.35
CA ARG A 163 -16.77 -21.74 8.90
C ARG A 163 -17.70 -22.13 10.05
N ASP A 164 -17.31 -23.13 10.82
CA ASP A 164 -18.09 -23.63 11.96
C ASP A 164 -18.26 -22.59 13.08
N SER A 165 -17.30 -21.66 13.20
CA SER A 165 -17.38 -20.57 14.16
C SER A 165 -18.43 -19.50 13.82
N CYS A 166 -18.93 -19.50 12.56
CA CYS A 166 -19.88 -18.51 12.07
C CYS A 166 -21.29 -18.78 12.58
N THR A 167 -21.79 -17.93 13.45
CA THR A 167 -23.19 -17.96 13.92
C THR A 167 -24.14 -17.19 13.00
N GLN A 168 -23.58 -16.36 12.10
CA GLN A 168 -24.31 -15.51 11.17
C GLN A 168 -24.04 -15.97 9.75
N ILE A 169 -25.09 -16.19 8.96
CA ILE A 169 -24.97 -16.63 7.56
C ILE A 169 -24.18 -15.64 6.70
N ARG A 170 -24.27 -14.32 7.00
CA ARG A 170 -23.44 -13.28 6.33
C ARG A 170 -21.95 -13.56 6.48
N ASP A 171 -21.51 -13.92 7.69
CA ASP A 171 -20.08 -14.14 7.96
C ASP A 171 -19.58 -15.38 7.27
N LEU A 172 -20.38 -16.44 7.24
CA LEU A 172 -20.09 -17.66 6.51
C LEU A 172 -20.00 -17.41 5.01
N ALA A 173 -20.98 -16.71 4.42
CA ALA A 173 -20.96 -16.30 3.02
C ALA A 173 -19.72 -15.44 2.68
N MET A 174 -19.34 -14.52 3.56
CA MET A 174 -18.18 -13.66 3.39
C MET A 174 -16.86 -14.44 3.42
N ILE A 175 -16.71 -15.39 4.33
CA ILE A 175 -15.52 -16.26 4.45
C ILE A 175 -15.39 -17.12 3.19
N ASP A 176 -16.45 -17.78 2.76
CA ASP A 176 -16.40 -18.64 1.57
C ASP A 176 -16.16 -17.84 0.30
N PHE A 177 -16.76 -16.67 0.19
CA PHE A 177 -16.53 -15.79 -0.94
C PHE A 177 -15.07 -15.31 -1.01
N LEU A 178 -14.49 -14.92 0.13
CA LEU A 178 -13.06 -14.56 0.20
C LEU A 178 -12.13 -15.74 -0.10
N ALA A 179 -12.46 -16.93 0.42
CA ALA A 179 -11.66 -18.14 0.23
C ALA A 179 -11.69 -18.62 -1.23
N SER A 180 -12.85 -18.55 -1.86
CA SER A 180 -13.08 -19.02 -3.21
C SER A 180 -12.59 -18.06 -4.29
N THR A 181 -12.83 -16.74 -4.13
CA THR A 181 -12.47 -15.72 -5.13
C THR A 181 -11.07 -15.17 -4.99
N GLY A 182 -10.53 -15.16 -3.78
CA GLY A 182 -9.28 -14.49 -3.45
C GLY A 182 -9.27 -12.98 -3.75
N ILE A 183 -10.41 -12.31 -3.84
CA ILE A 183 -10.50 -10.87 -4.09
C ILE A 183 -9.89 -10.05 -2.96
N ARG A 184 -9.51 -8.81 -3.25
CA ARG A 184 -9.03 -7.88 -2.22
C ARG A 184 -10.20 -7.38 -1.39
N VAL A 185 -9.96 -7.12 -0.11
CA VAL A 185 -11.00 -6.57 0.78
C VAL A 185 -11.60 -5.27 0.25
N GLY A 186 -10.78 -4.44 -0.42
CA GLY A 186 -11.28 -3.21 -1.06
C GLY A 186 -12.21 -3.49 -2.24
N GLU A 187 -11.99 -4.57 -2.98
CA GLU A 187 -12.87 -5.04 -4.06
C GLU A 187 -14.17 -5.61 -3.45
N LEU A 188 -14.07 -6.44 -2.41
CA LEU A 188 -15.22 -7.04 -1.71
C LEU A 188 -16.24 -6.00 -1.24
N VAL A 189 -15.78 -4.95 -0.59
CA VAL A 189 -16.69 -3.93 0.01
C VAL A 189 -17.35 -3.03 -1.04
N LEU A 190 -16.84 -2.99 -2.26
CA LEU A 190 -17.43 -2.23 -3.35
C LEU A 190 -18.50 -3.01 -4.12
N LEU A 191 -18.50 -4.34 -4.04
CA LEU A 191 -19.48 -5.18 -4.75
C LEU A 191 -20.91 -4.87 -4.33
N ASN A 192 -21.81 -4.90 -5.31
CA ASN A 192 -23.25 -4.85 -5.18
C ASN A 192 -23.87 -6.23 -5.41
N ARG A 193 -25.13 -6.39 -5.05
CA ARG A 193 -25.89 -7.64 -5.31
C ARG A 193 -25.94 -7.96 -6.81
N ASN A 194 -26.14 -6.92 -7.64
CA ASN A 194 -26.28 -7.06 -9.09
C ASN A 194 -24.97 -7.35 -9.82
N ASP A 195 -23.82 -7.22 -9.15
CA ASP A 195 -22.52 -7.55 -9.74
C ASP A 195 -22.25 -9.07 -9.74
N ILE A 196 -23.12 -9.87 -9.12
CA ILE A 196 -22.97 -11.32 -8.96
C ILE A 196 -23.77 -12.08 -10.02
N ASN A 197 -23.07 -12.77 -10.87
CA ASN A 197 -23.66 -13.76 -11.78
C ASN A 197 -23.64 -15.15 -11.12
N PHE A 198 -24.78 -15.55 -10.56
CA PHE A 198 -24.93 -16.85 -9.89
C PHE A 198 -24.93 -18.03 -10.86
N GLN A 199 -25.32 -17.84 -12.11
CA GLN A 199 -25.35 -18.90 -13.11
C GLN A 199 -23.92 -19.30 -13.48
N GLU A 200 -23.11 -18.33 -13.89
CA GLU A 200 -21.70 -18.54 -14.27
C GLU A 200 -20.75 -18.59 -13.06
N ARG A 201 -21.24 -18.27 -11.86
CA ARG A 201 -20.44 -18.18 -10.62
C ARG A 201 -19.26 -17.22 -10.72
N GLU A 202 -19.53 -16.02 -11.21
CA GLU A 202 -18.53 -14.99 -11.41
C GLU A 202 -19.02 -13.60 -10.98
N CYS A 203 -18.10 -12.69 -10.80
CA CYS A 203 -18.40 -11.28 -10.59
C CYS A 203 -17.30 -10.42 -11.18
N VAL A 204 -17.66 -9.21 -11.62
CA VAL A 204 -16.70 -8.20 -12.07
C VAL A 204 -16.20 -7.41 -10.87
N VAL A 205 -14.89 -7.31 -10.70
CA VAL A 205 -14.27 -6.53 -9.64
C VAL A 205 -13.32 -5.47 -10.20
N PHE A 206 -13.30 -4.30 -9.57
CA PHE A 206 -12.48 -3.17 -9.96
C PHE A 206 -11.21 -3.12 -9.12
N GLY A 207 -10.07 -3.31 -9.78
CA GLY A 207 -8.75 -3.27 -9.16
C GLY A 207 -8.16 -1.85 -9.09
N LYS A 208 -6.92 -1.74 -8.62
CA LYS A 208 -6.18 -0.48 -8.56
C LYS A 208 -6.03 0.15 -9.97
N GLY A 209 -6.50 1.40 -10.11
CA GLY A 209 -6.49 2.14 -11.37
C GLY A 209 -7.69 1.79 -12.26
N ASN A 210 -8.83 1.45 -11.65
CA ASN A 210 -10.11 1.17 -12.31
C ASN A 210 -10.04 0.07 -13.39
N LYS A 211 -9.11 -0.90 -13.22
CA LYS A 211 -9.01 -2.05 -14.11
C LYS A 211 -9.99 -3.12 -13.66
N GLU A 212 -10.86 -3.51 -14.57
CA GLU A 212 -11.80 -4.60 -14.38
C GLU A 212 -11.10 -5.97 -14.50
N ARG A 213 -11.58 -6.92 -13.71
CA ARG A 213 -11.29 -8.34 -13.91
C ARG A 213 -12.46 -9.19 -13.41
N ILE A 214 -12.61 -10.35 -14.00
CA ILE A 214 -13.55 -11.34 -13.52
C ILE A 214 -12.94 -12.10 -12.33
N ALA A 215 -13.74 -12.31 -11.30
CA ALA A 215 -13.42 -13.18 -10.18
C ALA A 215 -14.46 -14.32 -10.14
N TYR A 216 -13.98 -15.52 -9.95
CA TYR A 216 -14.81 -16.74 -9.94
C TYR A 216 -15.00 -17.26 -8.54
N PHE A 217 -16.17 -17.83 -8.25
CA PHE A 217 -16.47 -18.45 -6.95
C PHE A 217 -17.02 -19.86 -7.13
N ASP A 218 -16.78 -20.71 -6.14
CA ASP A 218 -17.18 -22.11 -6.15
C ASP A 218 -18.65 -22.30 -5.75
N ALA A 219 -19.14 -23.55 -5.81
CA ALA A 219 -20.52 -23.89 -5.49
C ALA A 219 -20.86 -23.62 -4.02
N ARG A 220 -19.90 -23.78 -3.09
CA ARG A 220 -20.09 -23.51 -1.65
C ARG A 220 -20.34 -22.03 -1.41
N ALA A 221 -19.49 -21.17 -1.98
CA ALA A 221 -19.66 -19.73 -1.89
C ALA A 221 -20.99 -19.27 -2.53
N LYS A 222 -21.38 -19.85 -3.67
CA LYS A 222 -22.70 -19.62 -4.29
C LYS A 222 -23.83 -19.89 -3.31
N LEU A 223 -23.89 -21.08 -2.74
CA LEU A 223 -24.98 -21.49 -1.86
C LEU A 223 -25.08 -20.63 -0.60
N HIS A 224 -23.95 -20.34 0.05
CA HIS A 224 -23.97 -19.52 1.26
C HIS A 224 -24.26 -18.05 0.95
N LEU A 225 -23.82 -17.55 -0.19
CA LEU A 225 -24.13 -16.19 -0.63
C LEU A 225 -25.63 -16.04 -0.94
N GLN A 226 -26.24 -17.00 -1.65
CA GLN A 226 -27.68 -17.03 -1.89
C GLN A 226 -28.46 -17.05 -0.59
N LYS A 227 -28.15 -18.00 0.31
CA LYS A 227 -28.79 -18.07 1.64
C LYS A 227 -28.68 -16.75 2.41
N TYR A 228 -27.51 -16.09 2.35
CA TYR A 228 -27.35 -14.80 3.00
C TYR A 228 -28.25 -13.74 2.37
N LEU A 229 -28.28 -13.65 1.04
CA LEU A 229 -29.11 -12.66 0.34
C LEU A 229 -30.60 -12.88 0.58
N ASP A 230 -31.08 -14.14 0.71
CA ASP A 230 -32.45 -14.48 1.02
C ASP A 230 -32.85 -14.02 2.43
N THR A 231 -31.92 -13.91 3.37
CA THR A 231 -32.19 -13.39 4.73
C THR A 231 -32.22 -11.85 4.79
N ARG A 232 -31.94 -11.16 3.69
CA ARG A 232 -31.86 -9.69 3.66
C ARG A 232 -33.21 -9.05 3.39
N ASN A 233 -33.65 -8.21 4.32
CA ASN A 233 -34.92 -7.46 4.24
C ASN A 233 -34.69 -5.96 4.04
N ASP A 234 -33.57 -5.57 3.40
CA ASP A 234 -33.19 -4.18 3.15
C ASP A 234 -32.98 -3.91 1.65
N ASN A 235 -33.07 -2.62 1.25
CA ASN A 235 -32.90 -2.18 -0.14
C ASN A 235 -31.47 -1.71 -0.44
N ASN A 236 -30.50 -1.91 0.47
CA ASN A 236 -29.13 -1.49 0.22
C ASN A 236 -28.53 -2.32 -0.95
N PRO A 237 -28.00 -1.69 -2.00
CA PRO A 237 -27.42 -2.40 -3.14
C PRO A 237 -26.14 -3.18 -2.79
N ALA A 238 -25.46 -2.84 -1.69
CA ALA A 238 -24.20 -3.49 -1.30
C ALA A 238 -24.35 -4.99 -1.14
N LEU A 239 -23.39 -5.78 -1.62
CA LEU A 239 -23.36 -7.23 -1.45
C LEU A 239 -23.33 -7.60 0.03
N PHE A 240 -22.44 -7.01 0.80
CA PHE A 240 -22.33 -7.22 2.23
C PHE A 240 -22.66 -5.96 3.03
N VAL A 241 -23.53 -6.11 4.03
CA VAL A 241 -23.96 -5.02 4.92
C VAL A 241 -23.63 -5.31 6.38
N SER A 242 -23.62 -4.24 7.18
CA SER A 242 -23.51 -4.36 8.64
C SER A 242 -24.73 -5.09 9.21
N LEU A 243 -24.52 -5.96 10.20
CA LEU A 243 -25.61 -6.63 10.95
C LEU A 243 -26.18 -5.74 12.06
N TYR A 244 -25.53 -4.61 12.31
CA TYR A 244 -25.92 -3.69 13.37
C TYR A 244 -26.29 -2.34 12.78
N GLY A 245 -27.39 -1.76 13.24
CA GLY A 245 -27.88 -0.48 12.79
C GLY A 245 -28.66 -0.54 11.46
N LYS A 246 -28.40 0.40 10.56
CA LYS A 246 -29.21 0.65 9.35
C LYS A 246 -28.84 -0.22 8.13
N ASN A 247 -28.31 -1.41 8.29
CA ASN A 247 -27.83 -2.27 7.18
C ASN A 247 -26.96 -1.50 6.17
N THR A 248 -26.01 -0.69 6.65
CA THR A 248 -25.10 0.06 5.82
C THR A 248 -24.06 -0.84 5.17
N ARG A 249 -23.55 -0.46 4.00
CA ARG A 249 -22.44 -1.15 3.32
C ARG A 249 -21.31 -1.46 4.29
N LEU A 250 -20.84 -2.70 4.28
CA LEU A 250 -19.73 -3.12 5.13
C LEU A 250 -18.42 -2.43 4.70
N THR A 251 -17.71 -1.87 5.67
CA THR A 251 -16.42 -1.19 5.41
C THR A 251 -15.25 -2.17 5.50
N ILE A 252 -14.09 -1.79 4.96
CA ILE A 252 -12.84 -2.59 5.09
C ILE A 252 -12.54 -2.88 6.56
N GLY A 253 -12.57 -1.87 7.43
CA GLY A 253 -12.37 -2.04 8.87
C GLY A 253 -13.41 -2.94 9.53
N GLY A 254 -14.67 -2.91 9.04
CA GLY A 254 -15.73 -3.81 9.48
C GLY A 254 -15.44 -5.27 9.16
N VAL A 255 -15.00 -5.56 7.92
CA VAL A 255 -14.58 -6.91 7.49
C VAL A 255 -13.39 -7.39 8.34
N GLU A 256 -12.34 -6.59 8.46
CA GLU A 256 -11.12 -6.95 9.21
C GLU A 256 -11.42 -7.19 10.69
N SER A 257 -12.20 -6.30 11.32
CA SER A 257 -12.60 -6.44 12.72
C SER A 257 -13.43 -7.71 12.95
N ARG A 258 -14.35 -8.02 12.03
CA ARG A 258 -15.18 -9.23 12.14
C ARG A 258 -14.36 -10.49 11.99
N LEU A 259 -13.51 -10.58 11.00
CA LEU A 259 -12.60 -11.72 10.80
C LEU A 259 -11.66 -11.92 12.00
N LYS A 260 -11.11 -10.83 12.55
CA LYS A 260 -10.29 -10.88 13.76
C LYS A 260 -11.07 -11.46 14.97
N LYS A 261 -12.34 -11.05 15.14
CA LYS A 261 -13.21 -11.58 16.23
C LYS A 261 -13.47 -13.07 16.04
N LEU A 262 -13.79 -13.54 14.83
CA LEU A 262 -14.00 -14.96 14.52
C LEU A 262 -12.72 -15.77 14.81
N GLY A 263 -11.57 -15.31 14.33
CA GLY A 263 -10.28 -15.97 14.60
C GLY A 263 -9.98 -16.08 16.10
N LYS A 264 -10.22 -15.00 16.87
CA LYS A 264 -10.02 -15.00 18.33
C LYS A 264 -10.89 -16.04 19.03
N LYS A 265 -12.13 -16.21 18.58
CA LYS A 265 -13.11 -17.19 19.16
C LYS A 265 -12.59 -18.64 19.07
N ILE A 266 -11.82 -18.97 18.04
CA ILE A 266 -11.33 -20.33 17.77
C ILE A 266 -9.82 -20.49 17.92
N GLY A 267 -9.14 -19.50 18.53
CA GLY A 267 -7.71 -19.56 18.79
C GLY A 267 -6.81 -19.40 17.56
N ILE A 268 -7.35 -19.06 16.37
CA ILE A 268 -6.55 -18.81 15.18
C ILE A 268 -5.97 -17.40 15.24
N LYS A 269 -4.63 -17.32 15.28
CA LYS A 269 -3.91 -16.04 15.23
C LYS A 269 -3.98 -15.43 13.82
N ARG A 270 -4.26 -14.11 13.76
CA ARG A 270 -4.18 -13.32 12.53
C ARG A 270 -5.10 -13.78 11.39
N VAL A 271 -6.43 -13.72 11.63
CA VAL A 271 -7.43 -13.88 10.57
C VAL A 271 -7.68 -12.52 9.90
N TYR A 272 -7.39 -12.43 8.59
CA TYR A 272 -7.53 -11.20 7.80
C TYR A 272 -7.68 -11.52 6.30
N PRO A 273 -8.31 -10.63 5.51
CA PRO A 273 -8.69 -10.93 4.12
C PRO A 273 -7.54 -11.39 3.22
N HIS A 274 -6.39 -10.75 3.32
CA HIS A 274 -5.25 -11.09 2.45
C HIS A 274 -4.67 -12.51 2.72
N LYS A 275 -4.92 -13.09 3.91
CA LYS A 275 -4.52 -14.48 4.20
C LYS A 275 -5.37 -15.47 3.37
N PHE A 276 -6.68 -15.24 3.16
CA PHE A 276 -7.52 -16.04 2.25
C PHE A 276 -7.00 -16.02 0.82
N ARG A 277 -6.72 -14.85 0.29
CA ARG A 277 -6.16 -14.70 -1.06
C ARG A 277 -4.83 -15.44 -1.22
N ARG A 278 -3.98 -15.41 -0.20
CA ARG A 278 -2.71 -16.14 -0.20
C ARG A 278 -2.95 -17.64 -0.16
N THR A 279 -3.86 -18.11 0.67
CA THR A 279 -4.23 -19.53 0.75
C THR A 279 -4.72 -20.02 -0.61
N LEU A 280 -5.66 -19.31 -1.25
CA LEU A 280 -6.11 -19.63 -2.60
C LEU A 280 -4.94 -19.73 -3.59
N ALA A 281 -4.06 -18.72 -3.59
CA ALA A 281 -2.93 -18.68 -4.51
C ALA A 281 -1.98 -19.87 -4.31
N THR A 282 -1.64 -20.18 -3.06
CA THR A 282 -0.74 -21.31 -2.74
C THR A 282 -1.40 -22.63 -3.10
N THR A 283 -2.69 -22.82 -2.73
CA THR A 283 -3.44 -24.04 -3.07
C THR A 283 -3.59 -24.22 -4.60
N ALA A 284 -3.82 -23.14 -5.34
CA ALA A 284 -3.92 -23.21 -6.80
C ALA A 284 -2.60 -23.67 -7.44
N ILE A 285 -1.45 -23.15 -6.97
CA ILE A 285 -0.12 -23.57 -7.43
C ILE A 285 0.15 -25.03 -7.03
N ASP A 286 -0.17 -25.41 -5.79
CA ASP A 286 0.02 -26.78 -5.30
C ASP A 286 -0.83 -27.79 -6.11
N LYS A 287 -1.97 -27.35 -6.65
CA LYS A 287 -2.82 -28.13 -7.57
C LYS A 287 -2.39 -28.06 -9.03
N GLY A 288 -1.31 -27.36 -9.35
CA GLY A 288 -0.72 -27.31 -10.70
C GLY A 288 -1.27 -26.23 -11.63
N MET A 289 -1.95 -25.19 -11.09
CA MET A 289 -2.39 -24.04 -11.90
C MET A 289 -1.16 -23.30 -12.44
N PRO A 290 -1.08 -23.04 -13.78
CA PRO A 290 -0.03 -22.22 -14.36
C PRO A 290 0.02 -20.82 -13.73
N ILE A 291 1.23 -20.31 -13.52
CA ILE A 291 1.43 -19.07 -12.78
C ILE A 291 0.84 -17.85 -13.50
N GLU A 292 0.81 -17.89 -14.83
CA GLU A 292 0.22 -16.86 -15.68
C GLU A 292 -1.30 -16.80 -15.48
N GLN A 293 -1.96 -17.97 -15.41
CA GLN A 293 -3.39 -18.06 -15.13
C GLN A 293 -3.70 -17.55 -13.71
N LEU A 294 -2.88 -17.92 -12.72
CA LEU A 294 -3.02 -17.42 -11.36
C LEU A 294 -2.77 -15.90 -11.29
N GLN A 295 -1.83 -15.37 -12.07
CA GLN A 295 -1.59 -13.93 -12.17
C GLN A 295 -2.83 -13.20 -12.68
N GLN A 296 -3.47 -13.71 -13.74
CA GLN A 296 -4.71 -13.16 -14.29
C GLN A 296 -5.86 -13.26 -13.29
N LEU A 297 -6.08 -14.43 -12.70
CA LEU A 297 -7.11 -14.68 -11.69
C LEU A 297 -7.01 -13.68 -10.53
N LEU A 298 -5.80 -13.43 -10.03
CA LEU A 298 -5.55 -12.51 -8.95
C LEU A 298 -5.48 -11.04 -9.38
N GLY A 299 -5.32 -10.75 -10.68
CA GLY A 299 -5.13 -9.38 -11.18
C GLY A 299 -3.84 -8.74 -10.68
N HIS A 300 -2.72 -9.45 -10.77
CA HIS A 300 -1.40 -8.91 -10.45
C HIS A 300 -0.77 -8.28 -11.70
N LYS A 301 -0.36 -7.00 -11.58
CA LYS A 301 0.32 -6.28 -12.69
C LYS A 301 1.70 -6.85 -13.01
N LYS A 302 2.40 -7.41 -12.00
CA LYS A 302 3.73 -7.98 -12.13
C LYS A 302 3.71 -9.44 -11.68
N ILE A 303 4.33 -10.31 -12.46
CA ILE A 303 4.44 -11.74 -12.17
C ILE A 303 5.17 -12.00 -10.86
N ASP A 304 6.17 -11.16 -10.52
CA ASP A 304 6.92 -11.25 -9.25
C ASP A 304 6.00 -11.28 -8.02
N THR A 305 4.86 -10.57 -8.08
CA THR A 305 3.87 -10.59 -6.99
C THR A 305 3.22 -11.96 -6.84
N THR A 306 3.05 -12.70 -7.93
CA THR A 306 2.50 -14.06 -7.95
C THR A 306 3.56 -15.07 -7.56
N LEU A 307 4.80 -14.87 -8.01
CA LEU A 307 5.96 -15.72 -7.65
C LEU A 307 6.21 -15.78 -6.14
N HIS A 308 5.87 -14.74 -5.38
CA HIS A 308 5.94 -14.80 -3.92
C HIS A 308 5.03 -15.86 -3.28
N TYR A 309 4.02 -16.35 -3.99
CA TYR A 309 3.17 -17.48 -3.55
C TYR A 309 3.73 -18.83 -4.03
N ALA A 310 4.50 -18.80 -5.11
CA ALA A 310 5.15 -19.94 -5.71
C ALA A 310 6.52 -20.26 -5.07
N MET A 311 6.74 -19.90 -3.79
CA MET A 311 7.92 -20.39 -3.07
C MET A 311 7.81 -21.91 -2.99
N VAL A 312 8.42 -22.53 -4.00
CA VAL A 312 8.29 -23.91 -4.40
C VAL A 312 8.70 -24.81 -3.25
N LYS A 313 7.74 -25.55 -2.69
CA LYS A 313 8.06 -26.69 -1.85
C LYS A 313 8.84 -27.67 -2.71
N GLN A 314 9.96 -28.18 -2.22
CA GLN A 314 10.81 -29.13 -2.96
C GLN A 314 10.03 -30.38 -3.40
N GLN A 315 8.95 -30.72 -2.69
CA GLN A 315 7.99 -31.76 -3.07
C GLN A 315 7.28 -31.46 -4.41
N ASN A 316 6.93 -30.20 -4.67
CA ASN A 316 6.24 -29.82 -5.92
C ASN A 316 7.19 -29.91 -7.12
N VAL A 317 8.48 -29.60 -6.93
CA VAL A 317 9.51 -29.80 -7.96
C VAL A 317 9.65 -31.29 -8.30
N LYS A 318 9.70 -32.17 -7.29
CA LYS A 318 9.78 -33.61 -7.49
C LYS A 318 8.56 -34.19 -8.22
N LEU A 319 7.37 -33.73 -7.87
CA LEU A 319 6.13 -34.14 -8.54
C LEU A 319 6.07 -33.63 -9.99
N ALA A 320 6.44 -32.37 -10.22
CA ALA A 320 6.51 -31.79 -11.55
C ALA A 320 7.56 -32.51 -12.42
N HIS A 321 8.75 -32.80 -11.89
CA HIS A 321 9.76 -33.57 -12.58
C HIS A 321 9.22 -34.95 -13.02
N ARG A 322 8.57 -35.67 -12.10
CA ARG A 322 7.97 -36.99 -12.42
C ARG A 322 6.84 -36.90 -13.45
N LYS A 323 6.09 -35.80 -13.46
CA LYS A 323 4.95 -35.61 -14.38
C LYS A 323 5.36 -35.22 -15.78
N TYR A 324 6.43 -34.42 -15.93
CA TYR A 324 6.77 -33.77 -17.19
C TYR A 324 8.08 -34.28 -17.83
N ILE A 325 8.90 -34.97 -17.07
CA ILE A 325 10.23 -35.39 -17.55
C ILE A 325 10.39 -36.92 -17.52
N GLY A 326 9.68 -37.63 -16.66
CA GLY A 326 9.73 -39.05 -16.63
C GLY A 326 9.23 -39.58 -15.32
#